data_dc18b1563546e113a8135ecf52117d38
#
_entry.id   dc18b1563546e113a8135ecf52117d38
#
_cell.length_a   1.000
_cell.length_b   1.000
_cell.length_c   1.000
_cell.angle_alpha   90.00
_cell.angle_beta   90.00
_cell.angle_gamma   90.00
#
_symmetry.space_group_name_H-M   'P 1'
#
loop_
_entity.id
_entity.type
_entity.pdbx_description
1 polymer ?
#
loop_
_entity_poly.entity_id
_entity_poly.type
_entity_poly.pdbx_seq_one_letter_code
_entity_poly.pdbx_strand_id
1 'polypeptide(L)'
;MMSTSSIPLDVAGAEAHLMQFLSVEGVTGSEANIAAAVSDALKAVGVPASAIRFDDANTRIPLPTETGNLIVDLPGTRNGPRLLFSTHLDTVPLCAGAKPRKEGDRIVSDGTTALGGDARTGVALLVVLAETLIKHKLPHPPITLLFTVREESGLHGARELNPAELGGPTMCINVDGQLASDLIIGAVGQENWEVEIKGRASHAGVAPEKGISATLVGAIALAEAQNAGWFGKVVKPDGRGTSNVGIFGGKDGKPAGDATNVVTDYAFIKGEARSPEASFAKAIAKGYEEAFTKAKAAVTDHEGDTAQVKYSHVTSYPPFKLDENSPVVKRAIKALGILGIEPKTLFSNGGLDANWLDKHGIPTITIGAGQAEIHTIKEYVNLAEYEKGCRLGILMATLED
;
A
#
# COMPACT_ATOMS: atom_id res chain seq x y z
N MET A 1 -37.15 0.69 4.06
CA MET A 1 -35.92 1.22 3.46
C MET A 1 -35.37 2.30 4.38
N MET A 2 -34.14 2.13 4.87
CA MET A 2 -33.49 3.21 5.64
C MET A 2 -33.24 4.38 4.70
N SER A 3 -33.64 5.59 5.08
CA SER A 3 -33.30 6.82 4.37
C SER A 3 -31.90 7.31 4.83
N THR A 4 -31.22 8.11 4.03
CA THR A 4 -29.91 8.71 4.35
C THR A 4 -29.89 9.43 5.69
N SER A 5 -31.03 10.02 6.10
CA SER A 5 -31.20 10.71 7.40
C SER A 5 -31.38 9.77 8.60
N SER A 6 -31.45 8.45 8.39
CA SER A 6 -31.69 7.47 9.46
C SER A 6 -30.41 6.77 9.95
N ILE A 7 -29.23 7.03 9.34
CA ILE A 7 -27.97 6.46 9.79
C ILE A 7 -27.45 7.32 10.95
N PRO A 8 -27.38 6.78 12.18
CA PRO A 8 -26.98 7.56 13.34
C PRO A 8 -25.44 7.74 13.30
N LEU A 9 -24.97 8.87 12.78
CA LEU A 9 -23.57 9.26 12.78
C LEU A 9 -23.39 10.56 13.56
N ASP A 10 -22.55 10.55 14.57
CA ASP A 10 -22.06 11.75 15.24
C ASP A 10 -20.92 12.36 14.40
N VAL A 11 -21.29 13.30 13.50
CA VAL A 11 -20.33 13.92 12.58
C VAL A 11 -19.23 14.67 13.32
N ALA A 12 -19.57 15.37 14.42
CA ALA A 12 -18.59 16.11 15.21
C ALA A 12 -17.63 15.17 15.95
N GLY A 13 -18.14 14.07 16.48
CA GLY A 13 -17.32 13.01 17.09
C GLY A 13 -16.41 12.33 16.08
N ALA A 14 -16.91 12.06 14.87
CA ALA A 14 -16.12 11.49 13.78
C ALA A 14 -14.96 12.42 13.36
N GLU A 15 -15.22 13.72 13.23
CA GLU A 15 -14.19 14.71 12.95
C GLU A 15 -13.16 14.81 14.10
N ALA A 16 -13.61 14.71 15.35
CA ALA A 16 -12.71 14.75 16.52
C ALA A 16 -11.76 13.53 16.54
N HIS A 17 -12.25 12.32 16.25
CA HIS A 17 -11.42 11.13 16.10
C HIS A 17 -10.39 11.29 14.97
N LEU A 18 -10.80 11.81 13.82
CA LEU A 18 -9.89 12.06 12.71
C LEU A 18 -8.78 13.05 13.09
N MET A 19 -9.13 14.19 13.69
CA MET A 19 -8.15 15.17 14.17
C MET A 19 -7.20 14.58 15.21
N GLN A 20 -7.70 13.75 16.12
CA GLN A 20 -6.90 13.05 17.11
C GLN A 20 -5.84 12.16 16.43
N PHE A 21 -6.24 11.28 15.52
CA PHE A 21 -5.32 10.33 14.90
C PHE A 21 -4.35 10.97 13.90
N LEU A 22 -4.75 12.04 13.21
CA LEU A 22 -3.84 12.84 12.40
C LEU A 22 -2.74 13.53 13.23
N SER A 23 -2.99 13.78 14.52
CA SER A 23 -2.03 14.40 15.44
C SER A 23 -1.07 13.40 16.09
N VAL A 24 -1.28 12.10 15.91
CA VAL A 24 -0.43 11.04 16.48
C VAL A 24 0.58 10.58 15.45
N GLU A 25 1.87 10.71 15.78
CA GLU A 25 2.94 10.23 14.92
C GLU A 25 2.93 8.68 14.81
N GLY A 26 3.24 8.19 13.63
CA GLY A 26 3.26 6.75 13.33
C GLY A 26 3.64 6.55 11.88
N VAL A 27 4.89 6.92 11.53
CA VAL A 27 5.45 6.64 10.20
C VAL A 27 5.75 5.15 10.08
N THR A 28 5.84 4.67 8.83
CA THR A 28 6.05 3.26 8.51
C THR A 28 7.21 2.65 9.30
N GLY A 29 6.94 1.62 10.08
CA GLY A 29 7.85 0.95 11.02
C GLY A 29 7.83 1.46 12.45
N SER A 30 7.21 2.61 12.71
CA SER A 30 7.11 3.25 14.04
C SER A 30 5.65 3.47 14.43
N GLU A 31 4.83 2.41 14.33
CA GLU A 31 3.38 2.47 14.51
C GLU A 31 2.91 2.30 15.96
N ALA A 32 3.81 2.05 16.93
CA ALA A 32 3.40 1.73 18.31
C ALA A 32 2.52 2.81 18.95
N ASN A 33 2.84 4.10 18.73
CA ASN A 33 2.09 5.20 19.33
C ASN A 33 0.66 5.30 18.77
N ILE A 34 0.50 5.21 17.46
CA ILE A 34 -0.82 5.25 16.84
C ILE A 34 -1.64 4.02 17.18
N ALA A 35 -1.02 2.83 17.22
CA ALA A 35 -1.69 1.59 17.61
C ALA A 35 -2.22 1.67 19.06
N ALA A 36 -1.44 2.24 19.97
CA ALA A 36 -1.87 2.51 21.35
C ALA A 36 -3.04 3.51 21.39
N ALA A 37 -2.95 4.62 20.67
CA ALA A 37 -4.00 5.63 20.61
C ALA A 37 -5.33 5.06 20.06
N VAL A 38 -5.28 4.23 19.03
CA VAL A 38 -6.44 3.52 18.47
C VAL A 38 -7.02 2.54 19.49
N SER A 39 -6.16 1.72 20.13
CA SER A 39 -6.59 0.79 21.17
C SER A 39 -7.31 1.51 22.32
N ASP A 40 -6.79 2.65 22.78
CA ASP A 40 -7.38 3.42 23.87
C ASP A 40 -8.70 4.10 23.44
N ALA A 41 -8.78 4.63 22.21
CA ALA A 41 -10.03 5.15 21.66
C ALA A 41 -11.11 4.06 21.57
N LEU A 42 -10.77 2.85 21.10
CA LEU A 42 -11.70 1.72 21.04
C LEU A 42 -12.21 1.30 22.42
N LYS A 43 -11.35 1.26 23.44
CA LYS A 43 -11.76 1.02 24.83
C LYS A 43 -12.70 2.12 25.33
N ALA A 44 -12.39 3.39 25.04
CA ALA A 44 -13.20 4.53 25.47
C ALA A 44 -14.62 4.51 24.87
N VAL A 45 -14.80 4.01 23.66
CA VAL A 45 -16.11 3.85 23.01
C VAL A 45 -16.83 2.55 23.41
N GLY A 46 -16.25 1.73 24.29
CA GLY A 46 -16.90 0.58 24.91
C GLY A 46 -16.47 -0.79 24.37
N VAL A 47 -15.43 -0.87 23.55
CA VAL A 47 -14.87 -2.16 23.11
C VAL A 47 -14.13 -2.80 24.31
N PRO A 48 -14.44 -4.04 24.71
CA PRO A 48 -13.75 -4.72 25.80
C PRO A 48 -12.25 -4.89 25.50
N ALA A 49 -11.39 -4.67 26.49
CA ALA A 49 -9.94 -4.84 26.33
C ALA A 49 -9.56 -6.27 25.86
N SER A 50 -10.34 -7.29 26.25
CA SER A 50 -10.15 -8.68 25.80
C SER A 50 -10.46 -8.92 24.33
N ALA A 51 -11.15 -8.00 23.66
CA ALA A 51 -11.45 -8.06 22.23
C ALA A 51 -10.34 -7.42 21.37
N ILE A 52 -9.37 -6.75 22.00
CA ILE A 52 -8.28 -6.02 21.34
C ILE A 52 -6.99 -6.79 21.54
N ARG A 53 -6.29 -7.12 20.46
CA ARG A 53 -5.00 -7.81 20.48
C ARG A 53 -4.09 -7.36 19.36
N PHE A 54 -2.82 -7.65 19.50
CA PHE A 54 -1.82 -7.53 18.42
C PHE A 54 -1.45 -8.93 17.94
N ASP A 55 -1.19 -9.08 16.64
CA ASP A 55 -0.57 -10.27 16.09
C ASP A 55 0.97 -10.19 16.21
N ASP A 56 1.66 -11.19 15.68
CA ASP A 56 3.12 -11.27 15.68
C ASP A 56 3.73 -11.00 14.29
N ALA A 57 3.00 -10.34 13.37
CA ALA A 57 3.47 -10.05 12.01
C ALA A 57 4.81 -9.31 12.00
N ASN A 58 5.03 -8.38 12.96
CA ASN A 58 6.29 -7.64 13.08
C ASN A 58 7.53 -8.54 13.27
N THR A 59 7.37 -9.76 13.79
CA THR A 59 8.49 -10.71 13.96
C THR A 59 8.89 -11.39 12.65
N ARG A 60 8.01 -11.37 11.63
CA ARG A 60 8.22 -11.96 10.30
C ARG A 60 8.57 -10.92 9.24
N ILE A 61 8.23 -9.66 9.47
CA ILE A 61 8.57 -8.54 8.58
C ILE A 61 10.10 -8.36 8.57
N PRO A 62 10.77 -8.34 7.39
CA PRO A 62 12.24 -8.28 7.31
C PRO A 62 12.82 -6.88 7.59
N LEU A 63 11.98 -5.95 8.01
CA LEU A 63 12.32 -4.57 8.34
C LEU A 63 12.02 -4.30 9.81
N PRO A 64 12.77 -3.44 10.52
CA PRO A 64 12.48 -3.08 11.90
C PRO A 64 11.05 -2.54 12.03
N THR A 65 10.20 -3.19 12.82
CA THR A 65 8.78 -2.87 12.99
C THR A 65 8.42 -2.96 14.46
N GLU A 66 7.92 -1.87 15.04
CA GLU A 66 7.74 -1.74 16.50
C GLU A 66 6.59 -2.59 17.04
N THR A 67 5.55 -2.86 16.24
CA THR A 67 4.37 -3.61 16.68
C THR A 67 3.80 -4.48 15.54
N GLY A 68 3.03 -5.50 15.89
CA GLY A 68 2.21 -6.26 14.95
C GLY A 68 0.94 -5.52 14.52
N ASN A 69 0.15 -6.15 13.67
CA ASN A 69 -1.17 -5.64 13.30
C ASN A 69 -2.08 -5.60 14.52
N LEU A 70 -2.91 -4.56 14.62
CA LEU A 70 -3.93 -4.47 15.66
C LEU A 70 -5.23 -5.12 15.16
N ILE A 71 -5.73 -6.10 15.89
CA ILE A 71 -6.93 -6.87 15.56
C ILE A 71 -7.97 -6.68 16.67
N VAL A 72 -9.21 -6.40 16.27
CA VAL A 72 -10.31 -6.14 17.19
C VAL A 72 -11.53 -6.95 16.79
N ASP A 73 -12.07 -7.75 17.73
CA ASP A 73 -13.25 -8.56 17.49
C ASP A 73 -14.50 -7.92 18.10
N LEU A 74 -15.47 -7.59 17.28
CA LEU A 74 -16.80 -7.15 17.69
C LEU A 74 -17.76 -8.35 17.56
N PRO A 75 -18.33 -8.85 18.67
CA PRO A 75 -19.29 -9.93 18.60
C PRO A 75 -20.55 -9.46 17.89
N GLY A 76 -21.09 -10.32 17.02
CA GLY A 76 -22.33 -10.00 16.30
C GLY A 76 -23.53 -9.90 17.23
N THR A 77 -24.43 -8.99 16.94
CA THR A 77 -25.74 -8.85 17.58
C THR A 77 -26.85 -9.52 16.79
N ARG A 78 -26.55 -9.99 15.59
CA ARG A 78 -27.40 -10.86 14.75
C ARG A 78 -26.55 -11.95 14.09
N ASN A 79 -27.19 -13.00 13.61
CA ASN A 79 -26.55 -14.04 12.80
C ASN A 79 -26.14 -13.45 11.43
N GLY A 80 -25.07 -14.01 10.86
CA GLY A 80 -24.55 -13.66 9.55
C GLY A 80 -23.09 -14.01 9.40
N PRO A 81 -22.55 -13.96 8.18
CA PRO A 81 -21.13 -14.19 7.93
C PRO A 81 -20.30 -13.08 8.59
N ARG A 82 -19.12 -13.44 9.11
CA ARG A 82 -18.19 -12.45 9.66
C ARG A 82 -17.70 -11.51 8.57
N LEU A 83 -17.70 -10.22 8.86
CA LEU A 83 -17.13 -9.19 8.01
C LEU A 83 -15.76 -8.77 8.54
N LEU A 84 -14.84 -8.44 7.63
CA LEU A 84 -13.58 -7.78 7.94
C LEU A 84 -13.67 -6.32 7.48
N PHE A 85 -13.25 -5.39 8.33
CA PHE A 85 -12.93 -4.03 7.94
C PHE A 85 -11.44 -3.80 8.19
N SER A 86 -10.72 -3.27 7.21
CA SER A 86 -9.28 -3.03 7.33
C SER A 86 -8.89 -1.61 6.92
N THR A 87 -7.76 -1.18 7.43
CA THR A 87 -7.02 0.02 7.06
C THR A 87 -5.60 -0.12 7.58
N HIS A 88 -4.67 0.74 7.18
CA HIS A 88 -3.32 0.73 7.73
C HIS A 88 -3.10 1.83 8.78
N LEU A 89 -2.16 1.56 9.70
CA LEU A 89 -1.78 2.46 10.78
C LEU A 89 -0.70 3.45 10.36
N ASP A 90 0.22 3.00 9.52
CA ASP A 90 1.39 3.79 9.18
C ASP A 90 1.09 4.92 8.21
N THR A 91 2.02 5.83 8.11
CA THR A 91 2.03 6.91 7.12
C THR A 91 3.42 6.96 6.48
N VAL A 92 3.54 7.62 5.33
CA VAL A 92 4.85 7.87 4.71
C VAL A 92 5.75 8.72 5.61
N PRO A 93 7.10 8.61 5.51
CA PRO A 93 8.03 9.41 6.33
C PRO A 93 7.83 10.94 6.21
N LEU A 94 7.27 11.41 5.09
CA LEU A 94 6.96 12.83 4.88
C LEU A 94 5.90 13.37 5.86
N CYS A 95 5.14 12.49 6.55
CA CYS A 95 4.15 12.87 7.56
C CYS A 95 4.76 13.11 8.96
N ALA A 96 6.05 12.82 9.18
CA ALA A 96 6.67 13.00 10.49
C ALA A 96 6.53 14.44 10.98
N GLY A 97 5.97 14.60 12.20
CA GLY A 97 5.72 15.92 12.79
C GLY A 97 4.54 16.70 12.19
N ALA A 98 3.61 16.03 11.49
CA ALA A 98 2.42 16.66 10.93
C ALA A 98 1.60 17.43 11.97
N LYS A 99 1.13 18.63 11.61
CA LYS A 99 0.31 19.49 12.46
C LYS A 99 -1.03 19.75 11.77
N PRO A 100 -2.01 18.86 11.99
CA PRO A 100 -3.30 18.97 11.35
C PRO A 100 -4.05 20.22 11.83
N ARG A 101 -4.72 20.89 10.90
CA ARG A 101 -5.60 22.02 11.17
C ARG A 101 -6.79 22.00 10.23
N LYS A 102 -7.94 22.47 10.72
CA LYS A 102 -9.15 22.59 9.92
C LYS A 102 -9.11 23.92 9.13
N GLU A 103 -9.33 23.84 7.84
CA GLU A 103 -9.49 24.97 6.93
C GLU A 103 -10.80 24.80 6.12
N GLY A 104 -11.87 25.43 6.56
CA GLY A 104 -13.17 25.30 5.92
C GLY A 104 -13.71 23.88 5.97
N ASP A 105 -13.88 23.27 4.80
CA ASP A 105 -14.37 21.89 4.61
C ASP A 105 -13.24 20.84 4.52
N ARG A 106 -12.00 21.22 4.86
CA ARG A 106 -10.81 20.36 4.78
C ARG A 106 -10.03 20.34 6.09
N ILE A 107 -9.27 19.25 6.26
CA ILE A 107 -8.15 19.21 7.20
C ILE A 107 -6.87 19.17 6.37
N VAL A 108 -5.90 19.99 6.74
CA VAL A 108 -4.60 20.16 6.06
C VAL A 108 -3.46 20.10 7.07
N SER A 109 -2.23 19.86 6.61
CA SER A 109 -1.01 20.07 7.39
C SER A 109 -0.60 21.54 7.37
N ASP A 110 0.44 21.92 8.11
CA ASP A 110 0.99 23.28 8.12
C ASP A 110 1.77 23.65 6.84
N GLY A 111 1.87 22.73 5.88
CA GLY A 111 2.56 22.91 4.60
C GLY A 111 4.04 22.51 4.61
N THR A 112 4.57 22.06 5.76
CA THR A 112 5.94 21.56 5.87
C THR A 112 6.03 20.05 5.73
N THR A 113 4.94 19.34 6.03
CA THR A 113 4.82 17.88 5.95
C THR A 113 3.58 17.48 5.14
N ALA A 114 3.50 16.23 4.71
CA ALA A 114 2.23 15.63 4.36
C ALA A 114 1.34 15.52 5.61
N LEU A 115 0.04 15.27 5.41
CA LEU A 115 -0.94 15.24 6.50
C LEU A 115 -1.06 13.85 7.15
N GLY A 116 -0.97 12.78 6.35
CA GLY A 116 -1.25 11.42 6.79
C GLY A 116 -2.74 11.06 6.74
N GLY A 117 -3.52 11.74 5.90
CA GLY A 117 -4.89 11.36 5.60
C GLY A 117 -4.98 9.94 5.09
N ASP A 118 -3.95 9.51 4.38
CA ASP A 118 -3.63 8.16 3.94
C ASP A 118 -2.87 7.40 5.06
N ALA A 119 -3.48 6.40 5.79
CA ALA A 119 -4.92 6.20 5.82
C ALA A 119 -5.52 6.48 7.21
N ARG A 120 -5.16 7.62 7.88
CA ARG A 120 -5.78 8.02 9.15
C ARG A 120 -7.30 8.23 9.03
N THR A 121 -7.79 8.54 7.82
CA THR A 121 -9.22 8.56 7.52
C THR A 121 -9.86 7.19 7.75
N GLY A 122 -9.21 6.11 7.31
CA GLY A 122 -9.63 4.74 7.56
C GLY A 122 -9.56 4.39 9.05
N VAL A 123 -8.44 4.75 9.72
CA VAL A 123 -8.27 4.53 11.17
C VAL A 123 -9.42 5.16 11.95
N ALA A 124 -9.73 6.43 11.69
CA ALA A 124 -10.82 7.13 12.35
C ALA A 124 -12.18 6.51 12.01
N LEU A 125 -12.43 6.17 10.75
CA LEU A 125 -13.67 5.54 10.30
C LEU A 125 -13.93 4.21 11.05
N LEU A 126 -12.94 3.36 11.22
CA LEU A 126 -13.11 2.08 11.90
C LEU A 126 -13.44 2.27 13.40
N VAL A 127 -12.86 3.27 14.06
CA VAL A 127 -13.21 3.62 15.45
C VAL A 127 -14.64 4.18 15.52
N VAL A 128 -15.02 5.08 14.62
CA VAL A 128 -16.37 5.65 14.50
C VAL A 128 -17.41 4.55 14.21
N LEU A 129 -17.06 3.56 13.38
CA LEU A 129 -17.90 2.40 13.13
C LEU A 129 -18.19 1.64 14.42
N ALA A 130 -17.15 1.28 15.19
CA ALA A 130 -17.30 0.57 16.46
C ALA A 130 -18.14 1.39 17.45
N GLU A 131 -17.86 2.68 17.63
CA GLU A 131 -18.62 3.59 18.47
C GLU A 131 -20.11 3.61 18.08
N THR A 132 -20.40 3.81 16.81
CA THR A 132 -21.76 3.92 16.30
C THR A 132 -22.55 2.63 16.53
N LEU A 133 -21.95 1.47 16.23
CA LEU A 133 -22.57 0.16 16.44
C LEU A 133 -22.91 -0.06 17.92
N ILE A 134 -21.99 0.25 18.82
CA ILE A 134 -22.17 0.05 20.27
C ILE A 134 -23.18 1.07 20.86
N LYS A 135 -22.98 2.36 20.61
CA LYS A 135 -23.78 3.46 21.15
C LYS A 135 -25.25 3.37 20.74
N HIS A 136 -25.50 3.02 19.48
CA HIS A 136 -26.84 2.93 18.93
C HIS A 136 -27.41 1.50 18.88
N LYS A 137 -26.65 0.51 19.38
CA LYS A 137 -27.03 -0.92 19.39
C LYS A 137 -27.54 -1.39 18.02
N LEU A 138 -26.82 -1.00 16.98
CA LEU A 138 -27.21 -1.36 15.62
C LEU A 138 -27.01 -2.87 15.38
N PRO A 139 -28.00 -3.58 14.81
CA PRO A 139 -27.84 -4.98 14.48
C PRO A 139 -26.74 -5.20 13.43
N HIS A 140 -25.77 -6.05 13.73
CA HIS A 140 -24.67 -6.39 12.81
C HIS A 140 -24.21 -7.84 13.01
N PRO A 141 -23.66 -8.52 11.98
CA PRO A 141 -23.01 -9.81 12.12
C PRO A 141 -21.71 -9.67 12.89
N PRO A 142 -21.00 -10.76 13.24
CA PRO A 142 -19.64 -10.64 13.77
C PRO A 142 -18.74 -9.81 12.85
N ILE A 143 -17.94 -8.90 13.42
CA ILE A 143 -17.02 -8.05 12.67
C ILE A 143 -15.63 -8.17 13.30
N THR A 144 -14.61 -8.26 12.44
CA THR A 144 -13.22 -8.04 12.83
C THR A 144 -12.75 -6.72 12.23
N LEU A 145 -12.13 -5.87 13.06
CA LEU A 145 -11.40 -4.69 12.58
C LEU A 145 -9.92 -5.04 12.55
N LEU A 146 -9.26 -4.73 11.43
CA LEU A 146 -7.84 -4.96 11.22
C LEU A 146 -7.16 -3.64 10.89
N PHE A 147 -6.14 -3.31 11.66
CA PHE A 147 -5.28 -2.16 11.40
C PHE A 147 -3.87 -2.69 11.14
N THR A 148 -3.43 -2.62 9.91
CA THR A 148 -2.16 -3.17 9.47
C THR A 148 -1.01 -2.23 9.73
N VAL A 149 0.21 -2.77 9.77
CA VAL A 149 1.46 -2.02 9.86
C VAL A 149 2.21 -2.11 8.54
N ARG A 150 3.07 -1.12 8.24
CA ARG A 150 3.96 -1.12 7.07
C ARG A 150 3.25 -1.37 5.73
N GLU A 151 2.10 -0.78 5.53
CA GLU A 151 1.46 -0.73 4.22
C GLU A 151 2.35 0.05 3.24
N GLU A 152 2.74 1.26 3.61
CA GLU A 152 3.47 2.26 2.83
C GLU A 152 4.90 1.83 2.42
N SER A 153 5.43 0.82 3.06
CA SER A 153 6.75 0.27 2.75
C SER A 153 6.73 -1.09 2.05
N GLY A 154 5.54 -1.55 1.59
CA GLY A 154 5.38 -2.76 0.78
C GLY A 154 4.35 -3.75 1.27
N LEU A 155 3.25 -3.28 1.86
CA LEU A 155 2.09 -4.09 2.28
C LEU A 155 2.46 -5.21 3.26
N HIS A 156 3.48 -4.96 4.09
CA HIS A 156 4.09 -6.02 4.90
C HIS A 156 3.15 -6.57 5.98
N GLY A 157 2.37 -5.72 6.65
CA GLY A 157 1.43 -6.15 7.67
C GLY A 157 0.37 -7.11 7.13
N ALA A 158 -0.23 -6.76 6.00
CA ALA A 158 -1.20 -7.63 5.33
C ALA A 158 -0.55 -8.90 4.75
N ARG A 159 0.70 -8.80 4.26
CA ARG A 159 1.46 -9.95 3.76
C ARG A 159 1.73 -10.99 4.84
N GLU A 160 2.22 -10.55 6.00
CA GLU A 160 2.66 -11.42 7.09
C GLU A 160 1.52 -11.75 8.08
N LEU A 161 0.29 -11.29 7.82
CA LEU A 161 -0.90 -11.62 8.58
C LEU A 161 -1.16 -13.13 8.55
N ASN A 162 -1.53 -13.69 9.71
CA ASN A 162 -2.09 -15.03 9.78
C ASN A 162 -3.64 -14.97 9.64
N PRO A 163 -4.23 -15.36 8.50
CA PRO A 163 -5.68 -15.24 8.27
C PRO A 163 -6.53 -16.01 9.29
N ALA A 164 -5.98 -17.05 9.91
CA ALA A 164 -6.69 -17.85 10.92
C ALA A 164 -7.05 -17.03 12.17
N GLU A 165 -6.32 -15.93 12.44
CA GLU A 165 -6.56 -15.06 13.58
C GLU A 165 -7.74 -14.07 13.37
N LEU A 166 -8.26 -13.98 12.15
CA LEU A 166 -9.36 -13.08 11.82
C LEU A 166 -10.76 -13.67 12.08
N GLY A 167 -10.85 -14.92 12.54
CA GLY A 167 -12.12 -15.56 12.85
C GLY A 167 -12.96 -15.98 11.64
N GLY A 168 -12.35 -16.12 10.45
CA GLY A 168 -12.98 -16.61 9.22
C GLY A 168 -13.91 -15.60 8.53
N PRO A 169 -13.47 -14.37 8.23
CA PRO A 169 -14.29 -13.42 7.49
C PRO A 169 -14.52 -13.90 6.05
N THR A 170 -15.70 -13.63 5.52
CA THR A 170 -16.08 -14.03 4.16
C THR A 170 -15.83 -12.95 3.11
N MET A 171 -15.61 -11.72 3.55
CA MET A 171 -15.29 -10.55 2.73
C MET A 171 -14.63 -9.47 3.55
N CYS A 172 -13.89 -8.58 2.90
CA CYS A 172 -13.25 -7.43 3.52
C CYS A 172 -13.63 -6.11 2.84
N ILE A 173 -13.78 -5.09 3.66
CA ILE A 173 -13.90 -3.69 3.28
C ILE A 173 -12.64 -2.97 3.77
N ASN A 174 -11.71 -2.72 2.88
CA ASN A 174 -10.52 -1.91 3.14
C ASN A 174 -10.86 -0.43 3.01
N VAL A 175 -10.39 0.41 3.92
CA VAL A 175 -10.64 1.86 3.88
C VAL A 175 -9.31 2.55 3.65
N ASP A 176 -9.05 2.89 2.39
CA ASP A 176 -7.78 3.42 1.91
C ASP A 176 -7.94 4.03 0.52
N GLY A 177 -8.89 4.96 0.39
CA GLY A 177 -9.19 5.59 -0.89
C GLY A 177 -9.70 7.03 -0.75
N GLN A 178 -9.87 7.69 -1.89
CA GLN A 178 -10.24 9.10 -1.95
C GLN A 178 -11.73 9.32 -1.78
N LEU A 179 -12.52 8.90 -2.75
CA LEU A 179 -13.96 9.18 -2.80
C LEU A 179 -14.77 7.98 -2.33
N ALA A 180 -15.81 8.23 -1.55
CA ALA A 180 -16.72 7.18 -1.11
C ALA A 180 -17.45 6.49 -2.29
N SER A 181 -17.61 7.17 -3.42
CA SER A 181 -18.17 6.62 -4.66
C SER A 181 -17.28 5.59 -5.36
N ASP A 182 -15.97 5.64 -5.09
CA ASP A 182 -14.97 4.85 -5.80
C ASP A 182 -14.78 3.50 -5.11
N LEU A 183 -15.13 2.44 -5.81
CA LEU A 183 -14.95 1.05 -5.37
C LEU A 183 -13.77 0.45 -6.10
N ILE A 184 -12.62 0.33 -5.44
CA ILE A 184 -11.46 -0.34 -6.03
C ILE A 184 -11.68 -1.84 -5.88
N ILE A 185 -11.91 -2.51 -7.01
CA ILE A 185 -12.21 -3.95 -7.10
C ILE A 185 -11.05 -4.76 -7.67
N GLY A 186 -9.90 -4.15 -7.85
CA GLY A 186 -8.69 -4.81 -8.33
C GLY A 186 -7.49 -3.88 -8.34
N ALA A 187 -6.30 -4.46 -8.31
CA ALA A 187 -5.05 -3.72 -8.38
C ALA A 187 -3.95 -4.52 -9.10
N VAL A 188 -2.96 -3.81 -9.62
CA VAL A 188 -1.76 -4.42 -10.20
C VAL A 188 -0.96 -5.20 -9.16
N GLY A 189 -0.20 -6.20 -9.61
CA GLY A 189 0.89 -6.80 -8.85
C GLY A 189 2.21 -6.11 -9.17
N GLN A 190 3.20 -6.30 -8.31
CA GLN A 190 4.53 -5.72 -8.44
C GLN A 190 5.63 -6.75 -8.27
N GLU A 191 6.59 -6.73 -9.20
CA GLU A 191 7.89 -7.36 -9.09
C GLU A 191 8.95 -6.28 -8.84
N ASN A 192 9.73 -6.43 -7.78
CA ASN A 192 10.94 -5.65 -7.57
C ASN A 192 12.14 -6.43 -8.11
N TRP A 193 13.04 -5.76 -8.79
CA TRP A 193 14.28 -6.36 -9.28
C TRP A 193 15.48 -5.50 -8.91
N GLU A 194 16.61 -6.16 -8.73
CA GLU A 194 17.88 -5.51 -8.45
C GLU A 194 19.01 -6.22 -9.16
N VAL A 195 20.05 -5.48 -9.48
CA VAL A 195 21.25 -6.00 -10.10
C VAL A 195 22.50 -5.39 -9.48
N GLU A 196 23.45 -6.24 -9.15
CA GLU A 196 24.80 -5.89 -8.74
C GLU A 196 25.76 -6.22 -9.88
N ILE A 197 26.55 -5.23 -10.30
CA ILE A 197 27.52 -5.35 -11.38
C ILE A 197 28.92 -5.12 -10.80
N LYS A 198 29.80 -6.12 -10.93
CA LYS A 198 31.19 -6.04 -10.51
C LYS A 198 32.08 -6.15 -11.73
N GLY A 199 32.71 -5.05 -12.09
CA GLY A 199 33.66 -4.93 -13.17
C GLY A 199 35.12 -5.05 -12.64
N ARG A 200 36.00 -4.28 -13.28
CA ARG A 200 37.41 -4.20 -12.91
C ARG A 200 37.91 -2.76 -13.00
N ALA A 201 38.48 -2.25 -11.90
CA ALA A 201 39.08 -0.92 -11.91
C ALA A 201 40.39 -0.89 -12.72
N SER A 202 40.62 0.23 -13.39
CA SER A 202 41.90 0.56 -14.01
C SER A 202 42.06 2.07 -14.11
N HIS A 203 43.29 2.55 -14.41
CA HIS A 203 43.48 3.99 -14.62
C HIS A 203 42.93 4.42 -15.96
N ALA A 204 41.90 5.25 -15.95
CA ALA A 204 41.12 5.61 -17.14
C ALA A 204 41.93 6.32 -18.25
N GLY A 205 43.02 7.00 -17.91
CA GLY A 205 43.90 7.68 -18.87
C GLY A 205 45.15 6.92 -19.27
N VAL A 206 45.52 5.86 -18.52
CA VAL A 206 46.80 5.13 -18.74
C VAL A 206 46.54 3.75 -19.35
N ALA A 207 45.54 3.04 -18.86
CA ALA A 207 45.25 1.67 -19.28
C ALA A 207 43.75 1.37 -19.18
N PRO A 208 42.88 2.14 -19.84
CA PRO A 208 41.44 1.93 -19.77
C PRO A 208 41.00 0.55 -20.30
N GLU A 209 41.77 -0.02 -21.23
CA GLU A 209 41.53 -1.33 -21.84
C GLU A 209 41.68 -2.50 -20.86
N LYS A 210 42.34 -2.28 -19.71
CA LYS A 210 42.47 -3.27 -18.62
C LYS A 210 41.28 -3.25 -17.65
N GLY A 211 40.42 -2.22 -17.74
CA GLY A 211 39.24 -2.07 -16.91
C GLY A 211 37.99 -2.66 -17.54
N ILE A 212 37.02 -2.98 -16.70
CA ILE A 212 35.68 -3.38 -17.11
C ILE A 212 34.68 -2.44 -16.42
N SER A 213 34.10 -1.51 -17.17
CA SER A 213 33.22 -0.47 -16.59
C SER A 213 31.85 -1.03 -16.23
N ALA A 214 31.57 -1.12 -14.93
CA ALA A 214 30.28 -1.55 -14.41
C ALA A 214 29.15 -0.56 -14.77
N THR A 215 29.44 0.75 -14.79
CA THR A 215 28.47 1.78 -15.18
C THR A 215 28.12 1.70 -16.66
N LEU A 216 29.09 1.37 -17.53
CA LEU A 216 28.81 1.17 -18.95
C LEU A 216 27.95 -0.07 -19.19
N VAL A 217 28.18 -1.17 -18.49
CA VAL A 217 27.31 -2.36 -18.55
C VAL A 217 25.88 -1.98 -18.15
N GLY A 218 25.71 -1.24 -17.04
CA GLY A 218 24.40 -0.78 -16.60
C GLY A 218 23.70 0.11 -17.62
N ALA A 219 24.41 1.09 -18.18
CA ALA A 219 23.87 2.02 -19.18
C ALA A 219 23.42 1.29 -20.47
N ILE A 220 24.23 0.36 -20.99
CA ILE A 220 23.88 -0.46 -22.16
C ILE A 220 22.67 -1.33 -21.86
N ALA A 221 22.60 -1.98 -20.68
CA ALA A 221 21.47 -2.82 -20.31
C ALA A 221 20.17 -2.05 -20.28
N LEU A 222 20.15 -0.82 -19.72
CA LEU A 222 18.93 0.00 -19.67
C LEU A 222 18.53 0.49 -21.07
N ALA A 223 19.48 0.84 -21.93
CA ALA A 223 19.21 1.17 -23.32
C ALA A 223 18.61 -0.02 -24.10
N GLU A 224 19.16 -1.22 -23.90
CA GLU A 224 18.62 -2.46 -24.48
C GLU A 224 17.20 -2.76 -23.99
N ALA A 225 16.96 -2.63 -22.66
CA ALA A 225 15.62 -2.81 -22.10
C ALA A 225 14.61 -1.81 -22.70
N GLN A 226 15.00 -0.55 -22.87
CA GLN A 226 14.17 0.47 -23.51
C GLN A 226 13.90 0.13 -24.98
N ASN A 227 14.94 -0.21 -25.76
CA ASN A 227 14.81 -0.57 -27.17
C ASN A 227 13.92 -1.82 -27.36
N ALA A 228 14.01 -2.76 -26.42
CA ALA A 228 13.15 -3.94 -26.39
C ALA A 228 11.73 -3.64 -25.87
N GLY A 229 11.39 -2.39 -25.49
CA GLY A 229 10.08 -1.96 -25.04
C GLY A 229 9.70 -2.47 -23.65
N TRP A 230 10.68 -2.64 -22.76
CA TRP A 230 10.48 -3.04 -21.36
C TRP A 230 10.52 -1.87 -20.36
N PHE A 231 10.85 -0.64 -20.80
CA PHE A 231 10.96 0.53 -19.94
C PHE A 231 9.71 1.42 -20.02
N GLY A 232 9.27 1.97 -18.88
CA GLY A 232 8.13 2.88 -18.81
C GLY A 232 6.79 2.16 -18.99
N LYS A 233 5.95 2.64 -19.90
CA LYS A 233 4.69 1.97 -20.25
C LYS A 233 4.98 0.79 -21.18
N VAL A 234 4.71 -0.41 -20.68
CA VAL A 234 4.96 -1.66 -21.41
C VAL A 234 3.64 -2.20 -22.00
N VAL A 235 3.62 -2.38 -23.32
CA VAL A 235 2.50 -3.00 -24.03
C VAL A 235 3.06 -4.02 -25.02
N LYS A 236 2.67 -5.29 -24.84
CA LYS A 236 3.07 -6.43 -25.66
C LYS A 236 1.84 -7.23 -26.07
N PRO A 237 1.92 -8.15 -27.04
CA PRO A 237 0.78 -8.99 -27.42
C PRO A 237 0.20 -9.83 -26.28
N ASP A 238 1.04 -10.21 -25.32
CA ASP A 238 0.74 -11.08 -24.20
C ASP A 238 0.45 -10.34 -22.86
N GLY A 239 0.46 -8.99 -22.88
CA GLY A 239 0.12 -8.24 -21.68
C GLY A 239 0.45 -6.76 -21.70
N ARG A 240 0.11 -6.09 -20.61
CA ARG A 240 0.40 -4.67 -20.39
C ARG A 240 0.89 -4.45 -18.96
N GLY A 241 1.70 -3.42 -18.79
CA GLY A 241 2.22 -3.06 -17.48
C GLY A 241 3.01 -1.76 -17.50
N THR A 242 3.74 -1.54 -16.44
CA THR A 242 4.69 -0.43 -16.31
C THR A 242 5.98 -0.94 -15.69
N SER A 243 7.07 -0.24 -15.93
CA SER A 243 8.32 -0.46 -15.23
C SER A 243 9.06 0.85 -15.00
N ASN A 244 9.89 0.86 -13.98
CA ASN A 244 10.75 1.99 -13.66
C ASN A 244 12.08 1.53 -13.10
N VAL A 245 13.10 2.35 -13.26
CA VAL A 245 14.40 2.24 -12.59
C VAL A 245 14.49 3.37 -11.58
N GLY A 246 14.36 3.03 -10.31
CA GLY A 246 14.36 4.02 -9.22
C GLY A 246 15.75 4.35 -8.69
N ILE A 247 16.71 3.40 -8.79
CA ILE A 247 18.08 3.57 -8.29
C ILE A 247 19.07 3.16 -9.38
N PHE A 248 20.02 4.03 -9.66
CA PHE A 248 21.19 3.75 -10.47
C PHE A 248 22.42 4.45 -9.87
N GLY A 249 23.32 3.69 -9.28
CA GLY A 249 24.48 4.21 -8.58
C GLY A 249 25.34 3.11 -7.95
N GLY A 250 25.85 3.37 -6.78
CA GLY A 250 26.46 2.38 -5.89
C GLY A 250 25.45 1.82 -4.90
N LYS A 251 25.90 0.92 -4.05
CA LYS A 251 25.11 0.34 -2.97
C LYS A 251 24.90 1.37 -1.85
N ASP A 252 23.78 1.24 -1.13
CA ASP A 252 23.45 2.06 0.04
C ASP A 252 23.45 3.58 -0.22
N GLY A 253 22.97 3.98 -1.41
CA GLY A 253 22.85 5.39 -1.79
C GLY A 253 24.17 6.09 -2.15
N LYS A 254 25.25 5.34 -2.24
CA LYS A 254 26.56 5.87 -2.66
C LYS A 254 26.62 6.05 -4.18
N PRO A 255 27.48 6.91 -4.72
CA PRO A 255 27.77 6.93 -6.14
C PRO A 255 28.39 5.60 -6.59
N ALA A 256 28.27 5.26 -7.87
CA ALA A 256 28.88 4.05 -8.45
C ALA A 256 30.43 4.10 -8.46
N GLY A 257 31.01 5.27 -8.41
CA GLY A 257 32.44 5.53 -8.29
C GLY A 257 32.69 6.87 -7.62
N ASP A 258 33.95 7.10 -7.20
CA ASP A 258 34.35 8.29 -6.45
C ASP A 258 35.41 9.14 -7.17
N ALA A 259 35.91 8.68 -8.32
CA ALA A 259 36.94 9.37 -9.08
C ALA A 259 36.75 9.24 -10.61
N THR A 260 36.98 10.33 -11.35
CA THR A 260 36.83 10.37 -12.81
C THR A 260 37.97 9.73 -13.58
N ASN A 261 39.14 9.55 -12.96
CA ASN A 261 40.32 8.94 -13.57
C ASN A 261 40.46 7.43 -13.30
N VAL A 262 39.38 6.81 -12.78
CA VAL A 262 39.31 5.36 -12.53
C VAL A 262 38.15 4.78 -13.29
N VAL A 263 38.33 3.68 -14.02
CA VAL A 263 37.24 2.89 -14.59
C VAL A 263 36.41 2.33 -13.45
N THR A 264 35.10 2.66 -13.44
CA THR A 264 34.19 2.29 -12.35
C THR A 264 33.93 0.79 -12.33
N ASP A 265 34.35 0.11 -11.27
CA ASP A 265 34.26 -1.35 -11.14
C ASP A 265 33.04 -1.86 -10.40
N TYR A 266 32.14 -0.98 -9.98
CA TYR A 266 30.93 -1.36 -9.28
C TYR A 266 29.72 -0.50 -9.69
N ALA A 267 28.57 -1.14 -9.89
CA ALA A 267 27.27 -0.46 -10.01
C ALA A 267 26.17 -1.30 -9.36
N PHE A 268 25.19 -0.59 -8.79
CA PHE A 268 23.95 -1.15 -8.26
C PHE A 268 22.76 -0.46 -8.89
N ILE A 269 21.82 -1.24 -9.42
CA ILE A 269 20.61 -0.73 -10.07
C ILE A 269 19.42 -1.46 -9.49
N LYS A 270 18.34 -0.72 -9.19
CA LYS A 270 17.09 -1.28 -8.69
C LYS A 270 15.90 -0.68 -9.41
N GLY A 271 14.94 -1.53 -9.74
CA GLY A 271 13.71 -1.14 -10.41
C GLY A 271 12.52 -1.98 -10.00
N GLU A 272 11.39 -1.64 -10.60
CA GLU A 272 10.12 -2.32 -10.41
C GLU A 272 9.43 -2.60 -11.74
N ALA A 273 8.52 -3.57 -11.72
CA ALA A 273 7.61 -3.87 -12.81
C ALA A 273 6.22 -4.10 -12.24
N ARG A 274 5.19 -3.51 -12.84
CA ARG A 274 3.80 -3.66 -12.41
C ARG A 274 2.93 -4.14 -13.55
N SER A 275 1.97 -5.03 -13.24
CA SER A 275 0.99 -5.50 -14.23
C SER A 275 -0.27 -6.01 -13.52
N PRO A 276 -1.46 -5.90 -14.19
CA PRO A 276 -2.66 -6.64 -13.75
C PRO A 276 -2.48 -8.16 -13.78
N GLU A 277 -1.54 -8.68 -14.59
CA GLU A 277 -1.22 -10.11 -14.69
C GLU A 277 0.14 -10.41 -14.05
N ALA A 278 0.16 -11.29 -13.03
CA ALA A 278 1.40 -11.65 -12.31
C ALA A 278 2.48 -12.21 -13.25
N SER A 279 2.07 -13.01 -14.24
CA SER A 279 2.99 -13.57 -15.25
C SER A 279 3.65 -12.49 -16.10
N PHE A 280 2.91 -11.41 -16.41
CA PHE A 280 3.44 -10.34 -17.23
C PHE A 280 4.37 -9.40 -16.43
N ALA A 281 4.09 -9.13 -15.15
CA ALA A 281 5.04 -8.43 -14.28
C ALA A 281 6.39 -9.16 -14.22
N LYS A 282 6.37 -10.49 -14.09
CA LYS A 282 7.58 -11.34 -14.16
C LYS A 282 8.24 -11.31 -15.52
N ALA A 283 7.47 -11.28 -16.61
CA ALA A 283 8.02 -11.17 -17.96
C ALA A 283 8.77 -9.84 -18.16
N ILE A 284 8.26 -8.75 -17.61
CA ILE A 284 8.96 -7.45 -17.64
C ILE A 284 10.29 -7.56 -16.87
N ALA A 285 10.29 -8.09 -15.65
CA ALA A 285 11.52 -8.29 -14.85
C ALA A 285 12.53 -9.18 -15.59
N LYS A 286 12.07 -10.25 -16.23
CA LYS A 286 12.91 -11.11 -17.08
C LYS A 286 13.49 -10.39 -18.29
N GLY A 287 12.74 -9.48 -18.91
CA GLY A 287 13.23 -8.65 -19.99
C GLY A 287 14.42 -7.77 -19.60
N TYR A 288 14.45 -7.28 -18.36
CA TYR A 288 15.63 -6.61 -17.80
C TYR A 288 16.78 -7.58 -17.58
N GLU A 289 16.55 -8.77 -17.02
CA GLU A 289 17.59 -9.80 -16.85
C GLU A 289 18.30 -10.14 -18.16
N GLU A 290 17.52 -10.32 -19.23
CA GLU A 290 18.05 -10.58 -20.58
C GLU A 290 18.86 -9.40 -21.11
N ALA A 291 18.41 -8.15 -20.85
CA ALA A 291 19.16 -6.96 -21.24
C ALA A 291 20.50 -6.85 -20.52
N PHE A 292 20.55 -7.13 -19.21
CA PHE A 292 21.79 -7.17 -18.44
C PHE A 292 22.72 -8.29 -18.89
N THR A 293 22.19 -9.44 -19.28
CA THR A 293 22.96 -10.56 -19.83
C THR A 293 23.63 -10.18 -21.15
N LYS A 294 22.93 -9.50 -22.05
CA LYS A 294 23.49 -8.99 -23.32
C LYS A 294 24.54 -7.91 -23.09
N ALA A 295 24.24 -6.95 -22.21
CA ALA A 295 25.15 -5.85 -21.90
C ALA A 295 26.48 -6.33 -21.29
N LYS A 296 26.43 -7.35 -20.42
CA LYS A 296 27.60 -7.99 -19.87
C LYS A 296 28.54 -8.49 -20.98
N ALA A 297 28.02 -9.13 -22.01
CA ALA A 297 28.82 -9.66 -23.11
C ALA A 297 29.39 -8.57 -24.05
N ALA A 298 28.80 -7.37 -24.02
CA ALA A 298 29.22 -6.23 -24.84
C ALA A 298 30.37 -5.40 -24.26
N VAL A 299 30.70 -5.59 -22.98
CA VAL A 299 31.75 -4.81 -22.28
C VAL A 299 32.83 -5.78 -21.79
N THR A 300 33.96 -5.78 -22.46
CA THR A 300 35.08 -6.65 -22.16
C THR A 300 36.34 -5.82 -21.93
N ASP A 301 37.32 -6.38 -21.20
CA ASP A 301 38.66 -5.86 -21.19
C ASP A 301 39.48 -6.39 -22.39
N HIS A 302 40.81 -6.08 -22.43
CA HIS A 302 41.71 -6.47 -23.49
C HIS A 302 42.00 -7.99 -23.54
N GLU A 303 41.68 -8.74 -22.49
CA GLU A 303 41.79 -10.19 -22.41
C GLU A 303 40.50 -10.92 -22.77
N GLY A 304 39.42 -10.15 -22.97
CA GLY A 304 38.06 -10.68 -23.26
C GLY A 304 37.26 -11.03 -22.00
N ASP A 305 37.74 -10.67 -20.81
CA ASP A 305 36.99 -10.85 -19.58
C ASP A 305 35.80 -9.91 -19.48
N THR A 306 34.72 -10.35 -18.84
CA THR A 306 33.49 -9.58 -18.66
C THR A 306 33.19 -9.31 -17.18
N ALA A 307 32.32 -8.33 -16.90
CA ALA A 307 31.82 -8.08 -15.55
C ALA A 307 31.06 -9.29 -14.96
N GLN A 308 31.06 -9.42 -13.63
CA GLN A 308 30.11 -10.28 -12.94
C GLN A 308 28.80 -9.52 -12.76
N VAL A 309 27.69 -10.11 -13.22
CA VAL A 309 26.34 -9.54 -13.08
C VAL A 309 25.51 -10.50 -12.25
N LYS A 310 25.03 -10.02 -11.11
CA LYS A 310 24.07 -10.74 -10.25
C LYS A 310 22.74 -10.02 -10.31
N TYR A 311 21.77 -10.63 -10.98
CA TYR A 311 20.39 -10.15 -11.07
C TYR A 311 19.51 -10.97 -10.12
N SER A 312 18.54 -10.31 -9.49
CA SER A 312 17.48 -10.98 -8.72
C SER A 312 16.18 -10.19 -8.83
N HIS A 313 15.06 -10.89 -8.74
CA HIS A 313 13.76 -10.26 -8.61
C HIS A 313 12.88 -11.01 -7.60
N VAL A 314 11.90 -10.31 -7.04
CA VAL A 314 10.96 -10.84 -6.05
C VAL A 314 9.59 -10.21 -6.24
N THR A 315 8.55 -11.02 -6.11
CA THR A 315 7.18 -10.51 -6.06
C THR A 315 6.99 -9.71 -4.75
N SER A 316 6.73 -8.43 -4.87
CA SER A 316 6.40 -7.54 -3.75
C SER A 316 4.99 -7.80 -3.27
N TYR A 317 4.03 -7.81 -4.21
CA TYR A 317 2.65 -8.20 -3.96
C TYR A 317 1.98 -8.72 -5.25
N PRO A 318 1.00 -9.67 -5.10
CA PRO A 318 0.28 -10.22 -6.25
C PRO A 318 -0.76 -9.23 -6.77
N PRO A 319 -1.17 -9.28 -8.05
CA PRO A 319 -2.36 -8.60 -8.51
C PRO A 319 -3.62 -9.30 -8.01
N PHE A 320 -4.73 -8.56 -7.94
CA PHE A 320 -6.04 -9.14 -7.73
C PHE A 320 -7.10 -8.44 -8.60
N LYS A 321 -8.20 -9.13 -8.83
CA LYS A 321 -9.37 -8.56 -9.49
C LYS A 321 -10.62 -9.31 -9.06
N LEU A 322 -11.58 -8.61 -8.47
CA LEU A 322 -12.89 -9.15 -8.14
C LEU A 322 -13.84 -9.09 -9.35
N ASP A 323 -14.76 -10.03 -9.39
CA ASP A 323 -15.93 -9.93 -10.24
C ASP A 323 -16.89 -8.87 -9.69
N GLU A 324 -17.48 -8.05 -10.56
CA GLU A 324 -18.48 -7.03 -10.17
C GLU A 324 -19.72 -7.63 -9.51
N ASN A 325 -19.98 -8.93 -9.77
CA ASN A 325 -21.05 -9.68 -9.15
C ASN A 325 -20.69 -10.31 -7.80
N SER A 326 -19.43 -10.16 -7.33
CA SER A 326 -19.04 -10.71 -6.03
C SER A 326 -19.86 -10.12 -4.88
N PRO A 327 -20.10 -10.87 -3.80
CA PRO A 327 -20.95 -10.43 -2.69
C PRO A 327 -20.50 -9.09 -2.09
N VAL A 328 -19.19 -8.87 -1.92
CA VAL A 328 -18.67 -7.64 -1.31
C VAL A 328 -18.90 -6.42 -2.22
N VAL A 329 -18.77 -6.56 -3.54
CA VAL A 329 -19.02 -5.49 -4.51
C VAL A 329 -20.52 -5.15 -4.54
N LYS A 330 -21.39 -6.16 -4.64
CA LYS A 330 -22.86 -5.96 -4.57
C LYS A 330 -23.30 -5.28 -3.29
N ARG A 331 -22.69 -5.66 -2.15
CA ARG A 331 -22.97 -5.04 -0.85
C ARG A 331 -22.62 -3.56 -0.85
N ALA A 332 -21.45 -3.18 -1.40
CA ALA A 332 -21.02 -1.79 -1.52
C ALA A 332 -21.94 -0.98 -2.47
N ILE A 333 -22.28 -1.53 -3.62
CA ILE A 333 -23.20 -0.90 -4.57
C ILE A 333 -24.57 -0.66 -3.93
N LYS A 334 -25.11 -1.65 -3.20
CA LYS A 334 -26.38 -1.52 -2.47
C LYS A 334 -26.30 -0.42 -1.40
N ALA A 335 -25.17 -0.35 -0.64
CA ALA A 335 -24.97 0.67 0.37
C ALA A 335 -24.87 2.08 -0.22
N LEU A 336 -24.12 2.26 -1.30
CA LEU A 336 -24.02 3.54 -2.02
C LEU A 336 -25.37 3.97 -2.60
N GLY A 337 -26.15 3.03 -3.16
CA GLY A 337 -27.51 3.32 -3.64
C GLY A 337 -28.44 3.84 -2.54
N ILE A 338 -28.33 3.33 -1.30
CA ILE A 338 -29.08 3.85 -0.14
C ILE A 338 -28.64 5.28 0.19
N LEU A 339 -27.36 5.60 0.03
CA LEU A 339 -26.82 6.95 0.23
C LEU A 339 -27.14 7.91 -0.92
N GLY A 340 -27.72 7.41 -2.02
CA GLY A 340 -27.94 8.21 -3.23
C GLY A 340 -26.65 8.56 -3.97
N ILE A 341 -25.59 7.77 -3.78
CA ILE A 341 -24.29 7.96 -4.39
C ILE A 341 -24.14 6.96 -5.54
N GLU A 342 -23.80 7.46 -6.73
CA GLU A 342 -23.54 6.60 -7.89
C GLU A 342 -22.20 5.87 -7.72
N PRO A 343 -22.15 4.52 -7.70
CA PRO A 343 -20.92 3.77 -7.54
C PRO A 343 -20.07 3.78 -8.81
N LYS A 344 -18.76 3.82 -8.64
CA LYS A 344 -17.79 3.72 -9.71
C LYS A 344 -16.76 2.63 -9.39
N THR A 345 -16.77 1.54 -10.15
CA THR A 345 -15.75 0.49 -10.02
C THR A 345 -14.43 0.93 -10.65
N LEU A 346 -13.33 0.73 -9.94
CA LEU A 346 -11.98 1.12 -10.36
C LEU A 346 -11.00 -0.04 -10.25
N PHE A 347 -9.94 0.05 -11.04
CA PHE A 347 -8.77 -0.79 -10.97
C PHE A 347 -7.56 0.08 -10.60
N SER A 348 -6.86 -0.23 -9.49
CA SER A 348 -5.71 0.55 -9.02
C SER A 348 -4.42 0.18 -9.76
N ASN A 349 -3.62 1.20 -10.07
CA ASN A 349 -2.25 1.04 -10.57
C ASN A 349 -1.20 1.06 -9.42
N GLY A 350 -1.65 1.22 -8.18
CA GLY A 350 -0.88 1.07 -6.95
C GLY A 350 -1.25 -0.21 -6.20
N GLY A 351 -0.36 -0.67 -5.31
CA GLY A 351 -0.65 -1.74 -4.36
C GLY A 351 -1.51 -1.23 -3.22
N LEU A 352 -2.24 -2.12 -2.58
CA LEU A 352 -3.12 -1.90 -1.43
C LEU A 352 -3.08 -3.16 -0.57
N ASP A 353 -3.36 -3.09 0.70
CA ASP A 353 -3.50 -4.28 1.56
C ASP A 353 -4.49 -5.31 1.00
N ALA A 354 -5.48 -4.84 0.23
CA ALA A 354 -6.41 -5.68 -0.51
C ALA A 354 -5.73 -6.73 -1.41
N ASN A 355 -4.53 -6.46 -1.94
CA ASN A 355 -3.76 -7.42 -2.74
C ASN A 355 -3.43 -8.69 -1.94
N TRP A 356 -3.00 -8.53 -0.70
CA TRP A 356 -2.65 -9.66 0.17
C TRP A 356 -3.87 -10.27 0.84
N LEU A 357 -4.85 -9.47 1.25
CA LEU A 357 -6.09 -9.97 1.84
C LEU A 357 -6.85 -10.87 0.85
N ASP A 358 -6.95 -10.46 -0.43
CA ASP A 358 -7.53 -11.31 -1.50
C ASP A 358 -6.69 -12.58 -1.72
N LYS A 359 -5.37 -12.46 -1.72
CA LYS A 359 -4.45 -13.62 -1.80
C LYS A 359 -4.61 -14.59 -0.64
N HIS A 360 -4.96 -14.11 0.54
CA HIS A 360 -5.30 -14.91 1.71
C HIS A 360 -6.70 -15.57 1.63
N GLY A 361 -7.42 -15.34 0.53
CA GLY A 361 -8.75 -15.90 0.30
C GLY A 361 -9.90 -15.09 0.87
N ILE A 362 -9.67 -13.81 1.18
CA ILE A 362 -10.67 -12.87 1.69
C ILE A 362 -10.97 -11.84 0.59
N PRO A 363 -12.04 -12.01 -0.20
CA PRO A 363 -12.40 -11.05 -1.25
C PRO A 363 -12.51 -9.64 -0.68
N THR A 364 -11.68 -8.71 -1.18
CA THR A 364 -11.50 -7.39 -0.58
C THR A 364 -11.77 -6.29 -1.60
N ILE A 365 -12.66 -5.34 -1.25
CA ILE A 365 -12.77 -4.06 -1.95
C ILE A 365 -12.07 -2.97 -1.14
N THR A 366 -11.63 -1.90 -1.81
CA THR A 366 -11.19 -0.68 -1.13
C THR A 366 -12.18 0.45 -1.42
N ILE A 367 -12.57 1.17 -0.36
CA ILE A 367 -13.46 2.33 -0.40
C ILE A 367 -12.71 3.59 0.04
N GLY A 368 -13.20 4.76 -0.37
CA GLY A 368 -12.62 6.04 -0.01
C GLY A 368 -13.26 6.69 1.22
N ALA A 369 -12.46 7.51 1.91
CA ALA A 369 -12.85 8.30 3.07
C ALA A 369 -12.25 9.72 3.07
N GLY A 370 -12.07 10.33 1.88
CA GLY A 370 -11.78 11.76 1.75
C GLY A 370 -10.32 12.16 1.71
N GLN A 371 -9.35 11.22 1.77
CA GLN A 371 -7.93 11.53 1.57
C GLN A 371 -7.67 12.01 0.13
N ALA A 372 -6.80 12.99 -0.06
CA ALA A 372 -6.49 13.55 -1.36
C ALA A 372 -5.09 14.16 -1.41
N GLU A 373 -4.47 14.21 -2.60
CA GLU A 373 -3.09 14.69 -2.82
C GLU A 373 -2.06 13.95 -1.95
N ILE A 374 -2.32 12.66 -1.70
CA ILE A 374 -1.55 11.81 -0.80
C ILE A 374 -0.06 11.81 -1.14
N HIS A 375 0.80 11.54 -0.14
CA HIS A 375 2.27 11.50 -0.27
C HIS A 375 2.91 12.83 -0.71
N THR A 376 2.22 13.94 -0.53
CA THR A 376 2.72 15.29 -0.83
C THR A 376 2.45 16.27 0.32
N ILE A 377 3.18 17.38 0.36
CA ILE A 377 2.92 18.47 1.32
C ILE A 377 1.58 19.21 1.08
N LYS A 378 0.86 18.85 -0.01
CA LYS A 378 -0.46 19.39 -0.35
C LYS A 378 -1.59 18.47 0.10
N GLU A 379 -1.26 17.37 0.74
CA GLU A 379 -2.23 16.40 1.21
C GLU A 379 -3.29 17.05 2.10
N TYR A 380 -4.54 16.68 1.88
CA TYR A 380 -5.67 17.12 2.68
C TYR A 380 -6.73 16.02 2.81
N VAL A 381 -7.60 16.16 3.80
CA VAL A 381 -8.83 15.37 3.91
C VAL A 381 -10.03 16.26 3.62
N ASN A 382 -10.89 15.83 2.69
CA ASN A 382 -12.20 16.43 2.45
C ASN A 382 -13.22 15.89 3.47
N LEU A 383 -13.75 16.76 4.33
CA LEU A 383 -14.65 16.37 5.43
C LEU A 383 -16.00 15.83 4.95
N ALA A 384 -16.52 16.33 3.82
CA ALA A 384 -17.78 15.82 3.27
C ALA A 384 -17.60 14.40 2.71
N GLU A 385 -16.48 14.10 2.06
CA GLU A 385 -16.17 12.73 1.61
C GLU A 385 -15.86 11.80 2.78
N TYR A 386 -15.19 12.29 3.83
CA TYR A 386 -14.97 11.53 5.07
C TYR A 386 -16.28 11.14 5.73
N GLU A 387 -17.23 12.06 5.85
CA GLU A 387 -18.58 11.78 6.36
C GLU A 387 -19.29 10.71 5.52
N LYS A 388 -19.22 10.81 4.18
CA LYS A 388 -19.80 9.81 3.27
C LYS A 388 -19.16 8.43 3.48
N GLY A 389 -17.85 8.37 3.62
CA GLY A 389 -17.10 7.14 3.93
C GLY A 389 -17.55 6.51 5.24
N CYS A 390 -17.70 7.30 6.31
CA CYS A 390 -18.23 6.83 7.59
C CYS A 390 -19.65 6.25 7.46
N ARG A 391 -20.56 6.94 6.77
CA ARG A 391 -21.91 6.44 6.52
C ARG A 391 -21.91 5.16 5.69
N LEU A 392 -21.06 5.08 4.68
CA LEU A 392 -20.88 3.89 3.85
C LEU A 392 -20.41 2.70 4.70
N GLY A 393 -19.38 2.88 5.54
CA GLY A 393 -18.87 1.85 6.45
C GLY A 393 -19.96 1.33 7.39
N ILE A 394 -20.75 2.21 8.01
CA ILE A 394 -21.85 1.83 8.90
C ILE A 394 -22.92 1.03 8.13
N LEU A 395 -23.32 1.45 6.93
CA LEU A 395 -24.26 0.70 6.11
C LEU A 395 -23.71 -0.68 5.73
N MET A 396 -22.46 -0.74 5.28
CA MET A 396 -21.84 -2.01 4.92
C MET A 396 -21.75 -2.97 6.09
N ALA A 397 -21.61 -2.49 7.32
CA ALA A 397 -21.64 -3.31 8.52
C ALA A 397 -23.05 -3.81 8.89
N THR A 398 -24.08 -3.02 8.63
CA THR A 398 -25.44 -3.26 9.14
C THR A 398 -26.44 -3.79 8.11
N LEU A 399 -26.14 -3.70 6.81
CA LEU A 399 -27.01 -4.27 5.76
C LEU A 399 -27.25 -5.76 5.98
N GLU A 400 -28.46 -6.20 5.73
CA GLU A 400 -28.83 -7.61 5.61
C GLU A 400 -28.49 -8.10 4.19
N ASP A 401 -28.04 -9.38 4.13
CA ASP A 401 -27.66 -10.05 2.88
C ASP A 401 -28.86 -10.32 1.99
#